data_37cf27712d110a477761a6eb602bcbde
#
_entry.id   37cf27712d110a477761a6eb602bcbde
#
_cell.length_a   1.000
_cell.length_b   1.000
_cell.length_c   1.000
_cell.angle_alpha   90.00
_cell.angle_beta   90.00
_cell.angle_gamma   90.00
#
_symmetry.space_group_name_H-M   'P 1'
#
loop_
_entity.id
_entity.type
_entity.pdbx_description
1 polymer ?
#
loop_
_entity_poly.entity_id
_entity_poly.type
_entity_poly.pdbx_seq_one_letter_code
_entity_poly.pdbx_strand_id
1 'polypeptide(L)'
;MPPGNRATATAPICGERKNMKVKRIIMMVLAGMLIASGLGHSQNNKVSKTADSELIDAVAALDNKQYKEAKDRLEKITETAPGNDAAFYYLGMCRLYLNDLNGAKAAFKKASELDPSNFWYKERLARTYSLSGEDDLTIATYEELLKDFPKKNDIYFTLVNLYLKQNQYDKALSAMDQIENVFGKSENVTATRYDILLRQNKPEEALKTLVDYNKEFSSPYVLTKLGDHSMAEYKDTAALAYYREALDLQSGYMPALLGESEVYRIRRNFPEFFKTVNQFIADEETDVQTKTQYLDMLVRRSDPRFIQNVKPQIDTLYENLVLVHPADSAALTAAGLYWYSTDRIDKAKESLRKNMTLYPESLGATGAYVQLLGLQKDWDALDAACDSALVRFPKETSFLDMKNVSCYNRKDWQGIIDNNKKIIEIAQGDTSVTIPALSSIGDMYHELGNEKEAFKVYTQVLKINPDYAPALNNYAYYLALKGSKLKKACAMSKKTIEKEPDNPTYLDTYGWILHLLGRDQEAKTQFKHAMLYGAKESVTSLEHYAVVLEALGETDLAKVYRTLAENRKAEGKE
;
A
#
# COMPACT_ATOMS: atom_id res chain seq x y z
N MET A 1 -0.14 -20.31 7.21
CA MET A 1 -0.95 -19.36 6.47
C MET A 1 -0.14 -18.90 5.28
N PRO A 2 -0.65 -18.94 4.03
CA PRO A 2 0.13 -18.65 2.83
C PRO A 2 0.39 -17.14 2.66
N PRO A 3 1.48 -16.73 1.99
CA PRO A 3 1.82 -15.34 1.79
C PRO A 3 0.95 -14.70 0.70
N GLY A 4 0.40 -13.54 1.02
CA GLY A 4 -0.40 -12.73 0.13
C GLY A 4 0.41 -12.09 -1.00
N ASN A 5 -0.26 -11.93 -2.14
CA ASN A 5 0.17 -11.32 -3.38
C ASN A 5 0.90 -9.97 -3.18
N ARG A 6 2.14 -9.92 -3.65
CA ARG A 6 2.81 -8.64 -3.95
C ARG A 6 2.47 -8.24 -5.38
N ALA A 7 1.73 -7.16 -5.51
CA ALA A 7 1.59 -6.44 -6.76
C ALA A 7 2.97 -5.90 -7.20
N THR A 8 3.40 -6.28 -8.38
CA THR A 8 4.59 -5.73 -9.03
C THR A 8 4.30 -4.30 -9.46
N ALA A 9 4.92 -3.34 -8.79
CA ALA A 9 4.95 -1.95 -9.24
C ALA A 9 5.79 -1.85 -10.51
N THR A 10 5.17 -1.43 -11.60
CA THR A 10 5.84 -1.04 -12.85
C THR A 10 6.58 0.27 -12.61
N ALA A 11 7.90 0.24 -12.76
CA ALA A 11 8.75 1.43 -12.71
C ALA A 11 8.38 2.43 -13.81
N PRO A 12 8.42 3.74 -13.56
CA PRO A 12 8.19 4.76 -14.58
C PRO A 12 9.38 4.85 -15.54
N ILE A 13 9.05 4.96 -16.82
CA ILE A 13 10.01 5.11 -17.94
C ILE A 13 10.70 6.49 -17.79
N CYS A 14 11.92 6.49 -17.26
CA CYS A 14 12.80 7.65 -17.25
C CYS A 14 13.56 7.72 -18.58
N GLY A 15 13.30 8.73 -19.43
CA GLY A 15 13.96 8.81 -20.73
C GLY A 15 13.72 10.05 -21.60
N GLU A 16 13.38 11.21 -21.05
CA GLU A 16 13.08 12.38 -21.92
C GLU A 16 14.28 13.26 -22.35
N ARG A 17 15.50 13.06 -21.86
CA ARG A 17 16.65 13.92 -22.21
C ARG A 17 17.72 13.32 -23.16
N LYS A 18 17.61 12.04 -23.55
CA LYS A 18 18.51 11.43 -24.54
C LYS A 18 17.95 11.37 -25.97
N ASN A 19 16.70 11.76 -26.17
CA ASN A 19 15.97 11.54 -27.44
C ASN A 19 16.30 12.53 -28.58
N MET A 20 16.97 13.65 -28.33
CA MET A 20 17.28 14.60 -29.43
C MET A 20 18.47 14.19 -30.31
N LYS A 21 19.43 13.42 -29.77
CA LYS A 21 20.54 12.90 -30.57
C LYS A 21 20.17 11.64 -31.36
N VAL A 22 19.29 10.80 -30.81
CA VAL A 22 18.78 9.61 -31.50
C VAL A 22 17.85 9.98 -32.67
N LYS A 23 17.01 11.02 -32.52
CA LYS A 23 16.17 11.55 -33.62
C LYS A 23 16.98 12.02 -34.83
N ARG A 24 18.17 12.61 -34.62
CA ARG A 24 19.06 13.00 -35.74
C ARG A 24 19.74 11.81 -36.42
N ILE A 25 20.05 10.77 -35.68
CA ILE A 25 20.69 9.55 -36.25
C ILE A 25 19.69 8.72 -37.04
N ILE A 26 18.44 8.61 -36.60
CA ILE A 26 17.37 7.89 -37.32
C ILE A 26 17.01 8.62 -38.61
N MET A 27 16.98 9.96 -38.62
CA MET A 27 16.77 10.72 -39.86
C MET A 27 17.94 10.61 -40.85
N MET A 28 19.18 10.46 -40.36
CA MET A 28 20.34 10.26 -41.26
C MET A 28 20.45 8.85 -41.82
N VAL A 29 19.99 7.83 -41.09
CA VAL A 29 19.95 6.44 -41.58
C VAL A 29 18.87 6.25 -42.62
N LEU A 30 17.69 6.87 -42.45
CA LEU A 30 16.62 6.88 -43.47
C LEU A 30 17.01 7.67 -44.73
N ALA A 31 17.74 8.77 -44.59
CA ALA A 31 18.26 9.52 -45.75
C ALA A 31 19.41 8.78 -46.47
N GLY A 32 20.18 7.96 -45.78
CA GLY A 32 21.29 7.18 -46.36
C GLY A 32 20.83 5.96 -47.19
N MET A 33 19.69 5.37 -46.86
CA MET A 33 19.13 4.24 -47.64
C MET A 33 18.42 4.67 -48.90
N LEU A 34 18.02 5.93 -49.04
CA LEU A 34 17.36 6.49 -50.25
C LEU A 34 18.34 6.84 -51.39
N ILE A 35 19.65 6.82 -51.16
CA ILE A 35 20.65 7.20 -52.16
C ILE A 35 21.28 5.97 -52.90
N ALA A 36 21.09 4.75 -52.39
CA ALA A 36 21.75 3.55 -52.92
C ALA A 36 20.94 2.76 -53.97
N SER A 37 19.70 3.17 -54.29
CA SER A 37 18.84 2.43 -55.26
C SER A 37 18.42 3.22 -56.48
N GLY A 38 19.24 4.13 -56.91
CA GLY A 38 18.99 4.88 -58.16
C GLY A 38 19.64 4.26 -59.37
N LEU A 39 18.93 3.36 -60.09
CA LEU A 39 18.98 3.15 -61.53
C LEU A 39 18.23 1.84 -61.92
N GLY A 40 17.03 2.00 -62.42
CA GLY A 40 16.35 0.89 -63.11
C GLY A 40 14.83 0.80 -62.85
N HIS A 41 14.04 1.10 -63.90
CA HIS A 41 12.61 0.87 -64.05
C HIS A 41 11.61 1.94 -63.61
N SER A 42 11.23 2.77 -64.56
CA SER A 42 10.41 4.00 -64.40
C SER A 42 8.88 3.78 -64.24
N GLN A 43 8.37 2.58 -64.05
CA GLN A 43 6.93 2.37 -63.79
C GLN A 43 6.59 1.87 -62.38
N ASN A 44 7.55 1.27 -61.65
CA ASN A 44 7.31 0.85 -60.26
C ASN A 44 7.61 1.93 -59.22
N ASN A 45 8.30 3.02 -59.61
CA ASN A 45 8.74 4.09 -58.73
C ASN A 45 7.62 5.01 -58.20
N LYS A 46 6.45 5.08 -58.84
CA LYS A 46 5.36 5.97 -58.36
C LYS A 46 4.55 5.32 -57.21
N VAL A 47 4.36 4.02 -57.25
CA VAL A 47 3.65 3.30 -56.17
C VAL A 47 4.54 3.16 -54.94
N SER A 48 5.84 2.91 -55.13
CA SER A 48 6.83 2.86 -54.05
C SER A 48 7.04 4.19 -53.37
N LYS A 49 7.09 5.31 -54.08
CA LYS A 49 7.22 6.66 -53.51
C LYS A 49 5.99 7.11 -52.71
N THR A 50 4.80 6.70 -53.12
CA THR A 50 3.57 6.99 -52.37
C THR A 50 3.47 6.17 -51.07
N ALA A 51 3.81 4.88 -51.10
CA ALA A 51 3.78 4.03 -49.91
C ALA A 51 4.79 4.44 -48.82
N ASP A 52 6.01 4.80 -49.23
CA ASP A 52 7.04 5.29 -48.32
C ASP A 52 6.66 6.65 -47.68
N SER A 53 6.05 7.56 -48.45
CA SER A 53 5.56 8.83 -47.92
C SER A 53 4.42 8.62 -46.94
N GLU A 54 3.47 7.77 -47.22
CA GLU A 54 2.37 7.43 -46.31
C GLU A 54 2.84 6.72 -45.04
N LEU A 55 3.89 5.90 -45.12
CA LEU A 55 4.50 5.26 -43.96
C LEU A 55 5.15 6.31 -43.03
N ILE A 56 5.86 7.30 -43.59
CA ILE A 56 6.44 8.41 -42.80
C ILE A 56 5.35 9.17 -42.06
N ASP A 57 4.26 9.53 -42.75
CA ASP A 57 3.14 10.23 -42.15
C ASP A 57 2.44 9.39 -41.04
N ALA A 58 2.30 8.08 -41.25
CA ALA A 58 1.73 7.17 -40.25
C ALA A 58 2.63 7.05 -39.00
N VAL A 59 3.95 6.97 -39.18
CA VAL A 59 4.92 6.97 -38.07
C VAL A 59 4.93 8.30 -37.33
N ALA A 60 4.81 9.42 -38.04
CA ALA A 60 4.67 10.74 -37.40
C ALA A 60 3.38 10.86 -36.57
N ALA A 61 2.26 10.30 -37.05
CA ALA A 61 1.03 10.22 -36.25
C ALA A 61 1.19 9.35 -35.01
N LEU A 62 1.89 8.21 -35.11
CA LEU A 62 2.23 7.35 -33.94
C LEU A 62 3.08 8.09 -32.91
N ASP A 63 4.11 8.80 -33.33
CA ASP A 63 4.98 9.61 -32.45
C ASP A 63 4.20 10.73 -31.73
N ASN A 64 3.19 11.29 -32.41
CA ASN A 64 2.28 12.27 -31.83
C ASN A 64 1.14 11.66 -30.99
N LYS A 65 1.20 10.35 -30.69
CA LYS A 65 0.22 9.58 -29.91
C LYS A 65 -1.19 9.53 -30.55
N GLN A 66 -1.29 9.79 -31.84
CA GLN A 66 -2.52 9.69 -32.64
C GLN A 66 -2.74 8.23 -33.09
N TYR A 67 -2.81 7.31 -32.15
CA TYR A 67 -2.73 5.87 -32.39
C TYR A 67 -3.81 5.32 -33.34
N LYS A 68 -5.04 5.87 -33.28
CA LYS A 68 -6.14 5.47 -34.20
C LYS A 68 -5.85 5.90 -35.62
N GLU A 69 -5.46 7.16 -35.82
CA GLU A 69 -5.13 7.68 -37.15
C GLU A 69 -3.93 6.93 -37.75
N ALA A 70 -2.88 6.72 -36.96
CA ALA A 70 -1.71 5.96 -37.38
C ALA A 70 -2.10 4.54 -37.79
N LYS A 71 -2.94 3.85 -36.99
CA LYS A 71 -3.45 2.51 -37.30
C LYS A 71 -4.19 2.48 -38.64
N ASP A 72 -5.16 3.39 -38.86
CA ASP A 72 -5.99 3.40 -40.07
C ASP A 72 -5.15 3.66 -41.34
N ARG A 73 -4.10 4.49 -41.25
CA ARG A 73 -3.12 4.70 -42.33
C ARG A 73 -2.29 3.44 -42.57
N LEU A 74 -1.79 2.79 -41.54
CA LEU A 74 -0.95 1.59 -41.63
C LEU A 74 -1.75 0.38 -42.15
N GLU A 75 -3.01 0.23 -41.81
CA GLU A 75 -3.89 -0.80 -42.37
C GLU A 75 -4.02 -0.65 -43.89
N LYS A 76 -4.22 0.58 -44.40
CA LYS A 76 -4.24 0.83 -45.86
C LYS A 76 -2.91 0.50 -46.53
N ILE A 77 -1.77 0.84 -45.86
CA ILE A 77 -0.45 0.51 -46.42
C ILE A 77 -0.27 -1.01 -46.46
N THR A 78 -0.64 -1.75 -45.41
CA THR A 78 -0.50 -3.21 -45.40
C THR A 78 -1.43 -3.92 -46.38
N GLU A 79 -2.57 -3.32 -46.74
CA GLU A 79 -3.47 -3.81 -47.79
C GLU A 79 -2.89 -3.59 -49.20
N THR A 80 -2.33 -2.41 -49.47
CA THR A 80 -1.81 -2.02 -50.79
C THR A 80 -0.39 -2.52 -51.04
N ALA A 81 0.39 -2.70 -50.00
CA ALA A 81 1.78 -3.16 -50.04
C ALA A 81 2.01 -4.28 -48.98
N PRO A 82 1.48 -5.50 -49.20
CA PRO A 82 1.53 -6.60 -48.23
C PRO A 82 2.95 -7.15 -47.95
N GLY A 83 3.95 -6.70 -48.70
CA GLY A 83 5.36 -7.00 -48.48
C GLY A 83 6.11 -5.97 -47.63
N ASN A 84 5.44 -4.92 -47.15
CA ASN A 84 6.08 -3.87 -46.33
C ASN A 84 6.14 -4.32 -44.86
N ASP A 85 7.25 -4.87 -44.45
CA ASP A 85 7.54 -5.39 -43.10
C ASP A 85 7.47 -4.30 -42.04
N ALA A 86 8.00 -3.09 -42.36
CA ALA A 86 7.97 -1.93 -41.43
C ALA A 86 6.53 -1.46 -41.16
N ALA A 87 5.65 -1.47 -42.17
CA ALA A 87 4.24 -1.10 -41.97
C ALA A 87 3.53 -2.07 -41.03
N PHE A 88 3.79 -3.37 -41.12
CA PHE A 88 3.26 -4.36 -40.17
C PHE A 88 3.84 -4.15 -38.76
N TYR A 89 5.12 -3.83 -38.64
CA TYR A 89 5.73 -3.54 -37.33
C TYR A 89 5.06 -2.34 -36.64
N TYR A 90 4.94 -1.21 -37.34
CA TYR A 90 4.31 -0.02 -36.79
C TYR A 90 2.80 -0.21 -36.55
N LEU A 91 2.11 -1.01 -37.37
CA LEU A 91 0.73 -1.41 -37.11
C LEU A 91 0.61 -2.20 -35.80
N GLY A 92 1.53 -3.14 -35.55
CA GLY A 92 1.62 -3.86 -34.29
C GLY A 92 1.83 -2.92 -33.10
N MET A 93 2.70 -1.91 -33.23
CA MET A 93 2.92 -0.89 -32.21
C MET A 93 1.64 -0.08 -31.93
N CYS A 94 0.94 0.39 -32.96
CA CYS A 94 -0.34 1.10 -32.78
C CYS A 94 -1.38 0.25 -32.05
N ARG A 95 -1.51 -1.01 -32.43
CA ARG A 95 -2.45 -1.95 -31.82
C ARG A 95 -2.11 -2.24 -30.35
N LEU A 96 -0.83 -2.33 -29.99
CA LEU A 96 -0.39 -2.41 -28.60
C LEU A 96 -0.85 -1.19 -27.78
N TYR A 97 -0.62 0.02 -28.29
CA TYR A 97 -1.06 1.24 -27.60
C TYR A 97 -2.59 1.37 -27.51
N LEU A 98 -3.31 0.73 -28.40
CA LEU A 98 -4.78 0.64 -28.38
C LEU A 98 -5.29 -0.57 -27.58
N ASN A 99 -4.40 -1.31 -26.92
CA ASN A 99 -4.70 -2.53 -26.14
C ASN A 99 -5.30 -3.68 -26.96
N ASP A 100 -5.06 -3.70 -28.28
CA ASP A 100 -5.41 -4.82 -29.17
C ASP A 100 -4.24 -5.80 -29.26
N LEU A 101 -4.08 -6.65 -28.24
CA LEU A 101 -2.98 -7.61 -28.16
C LEU A 101 -3.04 -8.65 -29.29
N ASN A 102 -4.23 -9.09 -29.69
CA ASN A 102 -4.37 -10.10 -30.76
C ASN A 102 -3.99 -9.55 -32.13
N GLY A 103 -4.45 -8.34 -32.44
CA GLY A 103 -4.06 -7.64 -33.65
C GLY A 103 -2.57 -7.30 -33.67
N ALA A 104 -2.00 -6.91 -32.53
CA ALA A 104 -0.57 -6.64 -32.40
C ALA A 104 0.27 -7.90 -32.67
N LYS A 105 -0.08 -9.06 -32.08
CA LYS A 105 0.58 -10.37 -32.35
C LYS A 105 0.56 -10.72 -33.83
N ALA A 106 -0.59 -10.60 -34.47
CA ALA A 106 -0.73 -10.90 -35.89
C ALA A 106 0.17 -10.00 -36.75
N ALA A 107 0.21 -8.70 -36.44
CA ALA A 107 1.02 -7.73 -37.17
C ALA A 107 2.53 -7.96 -36.98
N PHE A 108 2.99 -8.15 -35.73
CA PHE A 108 4.41 -8.45 -35.47
C PHE A 108 4.86 -9.77 -36.03
N LYS A 109 4.00 -10.80 -35.98
CA LYS A 109 4.27 -12.09 -36.62
C LYS A 109 4.47 -11.90 -38.12
N LYS A 110 3.59 -11.15 -38.79
CA LYS A 110 3.72 -10.86 -40.21
C LYS A 110 4.99 -10.08 -40.55
N ALA A 111 5.35 -9.06 -39.73
CA ALA A 111 6.60 -8.33 -39.87
C ALA A 111 7.81 -9.28 -39.78
N SER A 112 7.83 -10.19 -38.79
CA SER A 112 8.92 -11.15 -38.59
C SER A 112 9.01 -12.23 -39.66
N GLU A 113 7.90 -12.57 -40.32
CA GLU A 113 7.88 -13.48 -41.48
C GLU A 113 8.43 -12.81 -42.74
N LEU A 114 8.21 -11.50 -42.90
CA LEU A 114 8.68 -10.71 -44.02
C LEU A 114 10.19 -10.41 -43.94
N ASP A 115 10.67 -10.08 -42.75
CA ASP A 115 12.10 -9.95 -42.49
C ASP A 115 12.49 -10.75 -41.22
N PRO A 116 12.83 -12.04 -41.36
CA PRO A 116 13.26 -12.89 -40.25
C PRO A 116 14.57 -12.47 -39.59
N SER A 117 15.38 -11.66 -40.29
CA SER A 117 16.66 -11.18 -39.76
C SER A 117 16.53 -9.97 -38.81
N ASN A 118 15.35 -9.36 -38.75
CA ASN A 118 15.13 -8.19 -37.96
C ASN A 118 14.84 -8.56 -36.50
N PHE A 119 15.81 -8.25 -35.64
CA PHE A 119 15.72 -8.48 -34.18
C PHE A 119 14.43 -7.91 -33.56
N TRP A 120 14.08 -6.66 -33.91
CA TRP A 120 13.01 -5.94 -33.25
C TRP A 120 11.61 -6.52 -33.53
N TYR A 121 11.40 -7.15 -34.67
CA TYR A 121 10.12 -7.75 -35.01
C TYR A 121 9.83 -8.99 -34.16
N LYS A 122 10.80 -9.89 -34.03
CA LYS A 122 10.70 -11.07 -33.14
C LYS A 122 10.66 -10.66 -31.67
N GLU A 123 11.43 -9.66 -31.27
CA GLU A 123 11.45 -9.16 -29.88
C GLU A 123 10.08 -8.58 -29.48
N ARG A 124 9.47 -7.77 -30.34
CA ARG A 124 8.13 -7.24 -30.10
C ARG A 124 7.06 -8.32 -30.08
N LEU A 125 7.17 -9.31 -30.94
CA LEU A 125 6.27 -10.47 -30.92
C LEU A 125 6.39 -11.24 -29.59
N ALA A 126 7.61 -11.57 -29.16
CA ALA A 126 7.86 -12.25 -27.89
C ALA A 126 7.30 -11.47 -26.70
N ARG A 127 7.55 -10.14 -26.62
CA ARG A 127 6.96 -9.29 -25.59
C ARG A 127 5.44 -9.27 -25.62
N THR A 128 4.84 -9.31 -26.81
CA THR A 128 3.38 -9.30 -26.93
C THR A 128 2.80 -10.63 -26.45
N TYR A 129 3.47 -11.78 -26.73
CA TYR A 129 3.13 -13.06 -26.13
C TYR A 129 3.20 -13.01 -24.59
N SER A 130 4.27 -12.44 -24.04
CA SER A 130 4.43 -12.27 -22.59
C SER A 130 3.30 -11.44 -21.98
N LEU A 131 2.93 -10.31 -22.61
CA LEU A 131 1.81 -9.47 -22.17
C LEU A 131 0.46 -10.19 -22.24
N SER A 132 0.32 -11.16 -23.15
CA SER A 132 -0.88 -12.01 -23.28
C SER A 132 -0.87 -13.21 -22.33
N GLY A 133 0.20 -13.41 -21.53
CA GLY A 133 0.36 -14.58 -20.64
C GLY A 133 0.69 -15.88 -21.38
N GLU A 134 1.12 -15.81 -22.63
CA GLU A 134 1.48 -16.94 -23.47
C GLU A 134 2.96 -17.31 -23.27
N ASP A 135 3.30 -17.76 -22.05
CA ASP A 135 4.68 -17.97 -21.61
C ASP A 135 5.44 -18.95 -22.51
N ASP A 136 4.81 -20.03 -22.98
CA ASP A 136 5.46 -21.03 -23.85
C ASP A 136 5.86 -20.45 -25.21
N LEU A 137 5.00 -19.63 -25.82
CA LEU A 137 5.30 -18.92 -27.06
C LEU A 137 6.38 -17.85 -26.86
N THR A 138 6.36 -17.19 -25.70
CA THR A 138 7.41 -16.22 -25.31
C THR A 138 8.76 -16.90 -25.23
N ILE A 139 8.83 -18.04 -24.51
CA ILE A 139 10.06 -18.84 -24.38
C ILE A 139 10.57 -19.27 -25.75
N ALA A 140 9.73 -19.92 -26.55
CA ALA A 140 10.12 -20.44 -27.87
C ALA A 140 10.65 -19.32 -28.78
N THR A 141 9.99 -18.14 -28.77
CA THR A 141 10.42 -17.00 -29.60
C THR A 141 11.74 -16.40 -29.12
N TYR A 142 11.96 -16.30 -27.82
CA TYR A 142 13.23 -15.81 -27.29
C TYR A 142 14.38 -16.82 -27.44
N GLU A 143 14.13 -18.13 -27.30
CA GLU A 143 15.11 -19.17 -27.58
C GLU A 143 15.55 -19.14 -29.07
N GLU A 144 14.60 -18.92 -29.99
CA GLU A 144 14.92 -18.74 -31.41
C GLU A 144 15.74 -17.48 -31.65
N LEU A 145 15.33 -16.35 -31.04
CA LEU A 145 16.00 -15.07 -31.20
C LEU A 145 17.45 -15.10 -30.71
N LEU A 146 17.74 -15.83 -29.62
CA LEU A 146 19.10 -15.95 -29.10
C LEU A 146 20.04 -16.77 -29.98
N LYS A 147 19.54 -17.64 -30.87
CA LYS A 147 20.37 -18.35 -31.84
C LYS A 147 21.01 -17.38 -32.83
N ASP A 148 20.23 -16.38 -33.26
CA ASP A 148 20.68 -15.36 -34.20
C ASP A 148 21.38 -14.19 -33.52
N PHE A 149 20.99 -13.85 -32.26
CA PHE A 149 21.45 -12.69 -31.50
C PHE A 149 21.92 -13.07 -30.09
N PRO A 150 23.00 -13.88 -29.94
CA PRO A 150 23.42 -14.42 -28.63
C PRO A 150 23.93 -13.36 -27.65
N LYS A 151 24.20 -12.12 -28.08
CA LYS A 151 24.71 -11.03 -27.23
C LYS A 151 23.60 -10.14 -26.65
N LYS A 152 22.41 -10.72 -26.33
CA LYS A 152 21.26 -10.03 -25.75
C LYS A 152 21.01 -10.50 -24.31
N ASN A 153 21.77 -9.93 -23.38
CA ASN A 153 21.78 -10.35 -21.99
C ASN A 153 20.39 -10.28 -21.31
N ASP A 154 19.61 -9.24 -21.61
CA ASP A 154 18.25 -9.03 -21.10
C ASP A 154 17.28 -10.17 -21.46
N ILE A 155 17.44 -10.77 -22.63
CA ILE A 155 16.62 -11.91 -23.07
C ILE A 155 16.92 -13.16 -22.23
N TYR A 156 18.19 -13.44 -21.96
CA TYR A 156 18.56 -14.58 -21.11
C TYR A 156 17.93 -14.49 -19.73
N PHE A 157 18.03 -13.33 -19.06
CA PHE A 157 17.40 -13.15 -17.75
C PHE A 157 15.88 -13.24 -17.82
N THR A 158 15.26 -12.78 -18.91
CA THR A 158 13.82 -12.96 -19.14
C THR A 158 13.47 -14.45 -19.24
N LEU A 159 14.23 -15.23 -20.00
CA LEU A 159 14.06 -16.68 -20.11
C LEU A 159 14.24 -17.36 -18.75
N VAL A 160 15.29 -17.00 -17.99
CA VAL A 160 15.51 -17.56 -16.65
C VAL A 160 14.28 -17.33 -15.78
N ASN A 161 13.73 -16.12 -15.75
CA ASN A 161 12.54 -15.83 -14.96
C ASN A 161 11.32 -16.65 -15.42
N LEU A 162 11.12 -16.85 -16.72
CA LEU A 162 10.05 -17.66 -17.26
C LEU A 162 10.24 -19.15 -16.91
N TYR A 163 11.45 -19.68 -17.03
CA TYR A 163 11.77 -21.05 -16.61
C TYR A 163 11.54 -21.25 -15.12
N LEU A 164 11.93 -20.28 -14.26
CA LEU A 164 11.68 -20.32 -12.82
C LEU A 164 10.18 -20.29 -12.50
N LYS A 165 9.40 -19.51 -13.24
CA LYS A 165 7.94 -19.48 -13.10
C LYS A 165 7.30 -20.83 -13.40
N GLN A 166 7.88 -21.57 -14.36
CA GLN A 166 7.43 -22.90 -14.75
C GLN A 166 8.14 -24.05 -13.99
N ASN A 167 8.97 -23.75 -12.99
CA ASN A 167 9.81 -24.71 -12.24
C ASN A 167 10.77 -25.52 -13.12
N GLN A 168 11.16 -24.99 -14.29
CA GLN A 168 12.11 -25.61 -15.22
C GLN A 168 13.56 -25.23 -14.83
N TYR A 169 13.99 -25.63 -13.63
CA TYR A 169 15.27 -25.21 -13.05
C TYR A 169 16.49 -25.58 -13.90
N ASP A 170 16.48 -26.76 -14.54
CA ASP A 170 17.62 -27.20 -15.35
C ASP A 170 17.78 -26.32 -16.61
N LYS A 171 16.67 -25.88 -17.22
CA LYS A 171 16.73 -24.92 -18.33
C LYS A 171 17.21 -23.54 -17.85
N ALA A 172 16.78 -23.12 -16.68
CA ALA A 172 17.26 -21.86 -16.07
C ALA A 172 18.78 -21.91 -15.83
N LEU A 173 19.31 -23.01 -15.30
CA LEU A 173 20.76 -23.20 -15.12
C LEU A 173 21.50 -23.24 -16.46
N SER A 174 20.97 -23.93 -17.47
CA SER A 174 21.54 -23.94 -18.82
C SER A 174 21.60 -22.54 -19.44
N ALA A 175 20.58 -21.72 -19.23
CA ALA A 175 20.60 -20.31 -19.64
C ALA A 175 21.69 -19.51 -18.89
N MET A 176 21.92 -19.78 -17.60
CA MET A 176 23.03 -19.18 -16.85
C MET A 176 24.39 -19.60 -17.43
N ASP A 177 24.56 -20.88 -17.84
CA ASP A 177 25.78 -21.34 -18.51
C ASP A 177 26.02 -20.60 -19.83
N GLN A 178 24.96 -20.36 -20.61
CA GLN A 178 25.04 -19.59 -21.85
C GLN A 178 25.44 -18.13 -21.60
N ILE A 179 24.90 -17.49 -20.56
CA ILE A 179 25.31 -16.14 -20.17
C ILE A 179 26.80 -16.11 -19.83
N GLU A 180 27.29 -17.02 -19.01
CA GLU A 180 28.70 -17.08 -18.63
C GLU A 180 29.63 -17.32 -19.83
N ASN A 181 29.21 -18.17 -20.78
CA ASN A 181 29.95 -18.43 -22.00
C ASN A 181 30.06 -17.22 -22.94
N VAL A 182 29.01 -16.39 -22.99
CA VAL A 182 28.94 -15.22 -23.90
C VAL A 182 29.51 -13.96 -23.25
N PHE A 183 29.25 -13.73 -21.96
CA PHE A 183 29.57 -12.48 -21.27
C PHE A 183 30.60 -12.62 -20.17
N GLY A 184 31.02 -13.84 -19.83
CA GLY A 184 31.87 -14.13 -18.69
C GLY A 184 31.12 -14.24 -17.37
N LYS A 185 31.83 -14.63 -16.32
CA LYS A 185 31.30 -14.72 -14.97
C LYS A 185 30.95 -13.33 -14.42
N SER A 186 29.87 -13.23 -13.69
CA SER A 186 29.46 -12.01 -13.00
C SER A 186 28.74 -12.32 -11.69
N GLU A 187 28.75 -11.36 -10.78
CA GLU A 187 28.07 -11.46 -9.47
C GLU A 187 26.60 -11.84 -9.61
N ASN A 188 25.88 -11.15 -10.52
CA ASN A 188 24.45 -11.38 -10.75
C ASN A 188 24.17 -12.79 -11.25
N VAL A 189 24.99 -13.30 -12.18
CA VAL A 189 24.83 -14.67 -12.71
C VAL A 189 25.12 -15.70 -11.62
N THR A 190 26.18 -15.49 -10.85
CA THR A 190 26.57 -16.35 -9.73
C THR A 190 25.50 -16.40 -8.65
N ALA A 191 24.96 -15.25 -8.25
CA ALA A 191 23.88 -15.19 -7.26
C ALA A 191 22.57 -15.81 -7.77
N THR A 192 22.21 -15.56 -9.02
CA THR A 192 21.03 -16.18 -9.62
C THR A 192 21.17 -17.71 -9.67
N ARG A 193 22.34 -18.23 -10.07
CA ARG A 193 22.65 -19.66 -10.05
C ARG A 193 22.52 -20.23 -8.63
N TYR A 194 23.07 -19.54 -7.63
CA TYR A 194 22.94 -19.91 -6.21
C TYR A 194 21.47 -20.04 -5.80
N ASP A 195 20.66 -19.03 -6.11
CA ASP A 195 19.24 -19.04 -5.75
C ASP A 195 18.45 -20.16 -6.47
N ILE A 196 18.78 -20.47 -7.73
CA ILE A 196 18.18 -21.58 -8.49
C ILE A 196 18.54 -22.93 -7.83
N LEU A 197 19.80 -23.15 -7.48
CA LEU A 197 20.26 -24.39 -6.86
C LEU A 197 19.62 -24.59 -5.47
N LEU A 198 19.42 -23.53 -4.69
CA LEU A 198 18.67 -23.61 -3.44
C LEU A 198 17.23 -24.05 -3.66
N ARG A 199 16.55 -23.52 -4.68
CA ARG A 199 15.18 -23.93 -5.05
C ARG A 199 15.11 -25.38 -5.52
N GLN A 200 16.18 -25.91 -6.08
CA GLN A 200 16.33 -27.34 -6.41
C GLN A 200 16.68 -28.22 -5.19
N ASN A 201 16.78 -27.64 -4.00
CA ASN A 201 17.25 -28.31 -2.78
C ASN A 201 18.68 -28.89 -2.91
N LYS A 202 19.58 -28.15 -3.56
CA LYS A 202 20.99 -28.47 -3.74
C LYS A 202 21.91 -27.46 -3.04
N PRO A 203 21.88 -27.35 -1.71
CA PRO A 203 22.58 -26.29 -0.98
C PRO A 203 24.12 -26.40 -1.09
N GLU A 204 24.66 -27.60 -1.18
CA GLU A 204 26.12 -27.79 -1.33
C GLU A 204 26.65 -27.29 -2.68
N GLU A 205 25.91 -27.56 -3.78
CA GLU A 205 26.25 -27.06 -5.11
C GLU A 205 26.10 -25.53 -5.17
N ALA A 206 25.05 -24.99 -4.54
CA ALA A 206 24.82 -23.57 -4.43
C ALA A 206 25.99 -22.88 -3.72
N LEU A 207 26.38 -23.37 -2.53
CA LEU A 207 27.51 -22.83 -1.78
C LEU A 207 28.80 -22.87 -2.58
N LYS A 208 29.07 -23.98 -3.27
CA LYS A 208 30.25 -24.14 -4.13
C LYS A 208 30.30 -23.05 -5.20
N THR A 209 29.17 -22.70 -5.80
CA THR A 209 29.10 -21.64 -6.83
C THR A 209 29.60 -20.29 -6.30
N LEU A 210 29.19 -19.90 -5.09
CA LEU A 210 29.64 -18.66 -4.46
C LEU A 210 31.12 -18.72 -4.08
N VAL A 211 31.57 -19.85 -3.50
CA VAL A 211 32.97 -20.05 -3.08
C VAL A 211 33.90 -19.98 -4.28
N ASP A 212 33.57 -20.65 -5.38
CA ASP A 212 34.41 -20.70 -6.58
C ASP A 212 34.49 -19.32 -7.26
N TYR A 213 33.39 -18.55 -7.27
CA TYR A 213 33.42 -17.18 -7.74
C TYR A 213 34.32 -16.29 -6.85
N ASN A 214 34.13 -16.37 -5.53
CA ASN A 214 34.88 -15.52 -4.59
C ASN A 214 36.38 -15.76 -4.63
N LYS A 215 36.83 -17.00 -4.90
CA LYS A 215 38.28 -17.30 -5.09
C LYS A 215 38.92 -16.57 -6.27
N GLU A 216 38.11 -16.28 -7.31
CA GLU A 216 38.60 -15.69 -8.56
C GLU A 216 38.43 -14.16 -8.56
N PHE A 217 37.32 -13.62 -7.99
CA PHE A 217 36.93 -12.24 -8.19
C PHE A 217 36.79 -11.40 -6.91
N SER A 218 36.70 -11.98 -5.72
CA SER A 218 36.56 -11.28 -4.43
C SER A 218 35.53 -10.13 -4.46
N SER A 219 34.26 -10.45 -4.28
CA SER A 219 33.15 -9.50 -4.39
C SER A 219 32.47 -9.26 -3.04
N PRO A 220 32.23 -8.00 -2.61
CA PRO A 220 31.45 -7.70 -1.41
C PRO A 220 30.06 -8.33 -1.44
N TYR A 221 29.44 -8.34 -2.62
CA TYR A 221 28.12 -8.93 -2.80
C TYR A 221 28.12 -10.45 -2.58
N VAL A 222 29.08 -11.17 -3.19
CA VAL A 222 29.20 -12.63 -3.05
C VAL A 222 29.62 -13.01 -1.64
N LEU A 223 30.53 -12.27 -1.02
CA LEU A 223 30.92 -12.46 0.38
C LEU A 223 29.72 -12.29 1.32
N THR A 224 28.88 -11.29 1.08
CA THR A 224 27.66 -11.13 1.86
C THR A 224 26.71 -12.33 1.71
N LYS A 225 26.53 -12.84 0.48
CA LYS A 225 25.77 -14.08 0.24
C LYS A 225 26.35 -15.31 0.96
N LEU A 226 27.68 -15.44 1.03
CA LEU A 226 28.35 -16.48 1.82
C LEU A 226 28.08 -16.30 3.33
N GLY A 227 28.06 -15.07 3.80
CA GLY A 227 27.68 -14.71 5.16
C GLY A 227 26.23 -15.09 5.45
N ASP A 228 25.29 -14.72 4.59
CA ASP A 228 23.87 -15.06 4.70
C ASP A 228 23.63 -16.57 4.71
N HIS A 229 24.33 -17.31 3.84
CA HIS A 229 24.28 -18.77 3.83
C HIS A 229 24.80 -19.35 5.14
N SER A 230 25.91 -18.82 5.67
CA SER A 230 26.46 -19.25 6.96
C SER A 230 25.51 -18.97 8.11
N MET A 231 24.77 -17.84 8.07
CA MET A 231 23.73 -17.51 9.04
C MET A 231 22.56 -18.50 8.98
N ALA A 232 22.13 -18.87 7.78
CA ALA A 232 21.06 -19.87 7.59
C ALA A 232 21.45 -21.25 8.17
N GLU A 233 22.75 -21.58 8.18
CA GLU A 233 23.28 -22.81 8.79
C GLU A 233 23.68 -22.63 10.28
N TYR A 234 23.33 -21.53 10.92
CA TYR A 234 23.70 -21.22 12.32
C TYR A 234 25.22 -21.15 12.57
N LYS A 235 26.00 -20.85 11.53
CA LYS A 235 27.47 -20.69 11.59
C LYS A 235 27.85 -19.21 11.73
N ASP A 236 27.40 -18.58 12.80
CA ASP A 236 27.50 -17.14 13.05
C ASP A 236 28.95 -16.61 13.04
N THR A 237 29.94 -17.42 13.43
CA THR A 237 31.36 -17.05 13.39
C THR A 237 31.89 -16.97 11.94
N ALA A 238 31.50 -17.89 11.09
CA ALA A 238 31.86 -17.87 9.68
C ALA A 238 31.15 -16.72 8.96
N ALA A 239 29.87 -16.50 9.26
CA ALA A 239 29.09 -15.39 8.74
C ALA A 239 29.75 -14.04 9.04
N LEU A 240 30.15 -13.81 10.30
CA LEU A 240 30.85 -12.59 10.71
C LEU A 240 32.16 -12.38 9.96
N ALA A 241 32.91 -13.45 9.69
CA ALA A 241 34.14 -13.36 8.93
C ALA A 241 33.87 -12.90 7.49
N TYR A 242 32.88 -13.47 6.81
CA TYR A 242 32.50 -13.08 5.45
C TYR A 242 31.98 -11.65 5.37
N TYR A 243 31.13 -11.22 6.30
CA TYR A 243 30.63 -9.84 6.32
C TYR A 243 31.77 -8.83 6.51
N ARG A 244 32.73 -9.12 7.39
CA ARG A 244 33.91 -8.26 7.60
C ARG A 244 34.80 -8.21 6.38
N GLU A 245 35.04 -9.36 5.74
CA GLU A 245 35.80 -9.39 4.49
C GLU A 245 35.12 -8.55 3.39
N ALA A 246 33.78 -8.58 3.31
CA ALA A 246 33.04 -7.73 2.40
C ALA A 246 33.20 -6.23 2.74
N LEU A 247 33.21 -5.88 4.03
CA LEU A 247 33.40 -4.51 4.50
C LEU A 247 34.86 -4.02 4.32
N ASP A 248 35.83 -4.93 4.38
CA ASP A 248 37.25 -4.63 4.08
C ASP A 248 37.42 -4.29 2.59
N LEU A 249 36.67 -4.95 1.69
CA LEU A 249 36.69 -4.65 0.25
C LEU A 249 35.94 -3.34 -0.06
N GLN A 250 34.80 -3.12 0.57
CA GLN A 250 33.98 -1.93 0.41
C GLN A 250 33.46 -1.45 1.76
N SER A 251 34.16 -0.47 2.32
CA SER A 251 33.75 0.18 3.55
C SER A 251 32.35 0.77 3.39
N GLY A 252 31.47 0.49 4.36
CA GLY A 252 30.10 0.97 4.30
C GLY A 252 29.15 0.16 3.39
N TYR A 253 29.55 -1.02 2.91
CA TYR A 253 28.64 -1.86 2.11
C TYR A 253 27.44 -2.32 2.96
N MET A 254 26.28 -1.70 2.71
CA MET A 254 25.08 -1.82 3.56
C MET A 254 24.62 -3.26 3.79
N PRO A 255 24.52 -4.15 2.78
CA PRO A 255 24.11 -5.53 3.04
C PRO A 255 25.02 -6.26 4.04
N ALA A 256 26.33 -6.05 3.98
CA ALA A 256 27.28 -6.67 4.91
C ALA A 256 27.19 -6.05 6.31
N LEU A 257 27.01 -4.72 6.43
CA LEU A 257 26.76 -4.06 7.71
C LEU A 257 25.52 -4.61 8.41
N LEU A 258 24.43 -4.77 7.69
CA LEU A 258 23.19 -5.33 8.25
C LEU A 258 23.36 -6.80 8.63
N GLY A 259 24.09 -7.59 7.81
CA GLY A 259 24.43 -8.97 8.14
C GLY A 259 25.31 -9.06 9.40
N GLU A 260 26.35 -8.22 9.52
CA GLU A 260 27.20 -8.14 10.71
C GLU A 260 26.37 -7.74 11.95
N SER A 261 25.48 -6.75 11.82
CA SER A 261 24.61 -6.33 12.91
C SER A 261 23.73 -7.48 13.41
N GLU A 262 23.19 -8.28 12.49
CA GLU A 262 22.33 -9.42 12.84
C GLU A 262 23.12 -10.51 13.61
N VAL A 263 24.39 -10.75 13.24
CA VAL A 263 25.27 -11.63 14.03
C VAL A 263 25.43 -11.11 15.45
N TYR A 264 25.69 -9.81 15.63
CA TYR A 264 25.80 -9.21 16.97
C TYR A 264 24.50 -9.31 17.76
N ARG A 265 23.34 -9.12 17.10
CA ARG A 265 22.02 -9.25 17.72
C ARG A 265 21.80 -10.68 18.26
N ILE A 266 22.10 -11.69 17.46
CA ILE A 266 21.95 -13.11 17.86
C ILE A 266 22.90 -13.46 19.03
N ARG A 267 24.14 -12.96 19.00
CA ARG A 267 25.11 -13.12 20.08
C ARG A 267 24.80 -12.27 21.32
N ARG A 268 23.75 -11.47 21.29
CA ARG A 268 23.40 -10.49 22.35
C ARG A 268 24.51 -9.47 22.64
N ASN A 269 25.36 -9.21 21.68
CA ASN A 269 26.36 -8.13 21.74
C ASN A 269 25.73 -6.81 21.31
N PHE A 270 24.83 -6.29 22.14
CA PHE A 270 24.05 -5.10 21.83
C PHE A 270 24.86 -3.82 21.59
N PRO A 271 26.01 -3.58 22.29
CA PRO A 271 26.83 -2.42 21.97
C PRO A 271 27.30 -2.40 20.50
N GLU A 272 27.85 -3.49 19.99
CA GLU A 272 28.29 -3.56 18.58
C GLU A 272 27.10 -3.59 17.62
N PHE A 273 25.99 -4.25 18.00
CA PHE A 273 24.76 -4.22 17.23
C PHE A 273 24.30 -2.78 16.95
N PHE A 274 24.11 -1.97 18.00
CA PHE A 274 23.65 -0.59 17.85
C PHE A 274 24.67 0.30 17.17
N LYS A 275 25.96 0.08 17.39
CA LYS A 275 27.02 0.80 16.68
C LYS A 275 26.94 0.56 15.16
N THR A 276 26.77 -0.69 14.75
CA THR A 276 26.69 -1.06 13.33
C THR A 276 25.37 -0.57 12.70
N VAL A 277 24.24 -0.72 13.40
CA VAL A 277 22.95 -0.15 12.95
C VAL A 277 23.02 1.37 12.83
N ASN A 278 23.74 2.03 13.74
CA ASN A 278 23.88 3.48 13.67
C ASN A 278 24.71 3.93 12.43
N GLN A 279 25.68 3.16 12.00
CA GLN A 279 26.39 3.43 10.73
C GLN A 279 25.43 3.36 9.54
N PHE A 280 24.52 2.36 9.52
CA PHE A 280 23.49 2.25 8.50
C PHE A 280 22.51 3.45 8.52
N ILE A 281 22.07 3.89 9.70
CA ILE A 281 21.16 5.04 9.83
C ILE A 281 21.85 6.36 9.44
N ALA A 282 23.14 6.51 9.76
CA ALA A 282 23.91 7.71 9.49
C ALA A 282 24.41 7.83 8.03
N ASP A 283 24.28 6.78 7.23
CA ASP A 283 24.69 6.82 5.82
C ASP A 283 23.77 7.72 4.97
N GLU A 284 24.30 8.75 4.34
CA GLU A 284 23.53 9.74 3.58
C GLU A 284 22.98 9.18 2.26
N GLU A 285 23.64 8.15 1.69
CA GLU A 285 23.27 7.59 0.38
C GLU A 285 22.15 6.56 0.48
N THR A 286 21.97 5.93 1.64
CA THR A 286 20.91 4.95 1.85
C THR A 286 19.55 5.63 1.87
N ASP A 287 18.62 5.10 1.09
CA ASP A 287 17.24 5.56 1.01
C ASP A 287 16.54 5.63 2.37
N VAL A 288 15.90 6.76 2.64
CA VAL A 288 15.21 7.05 3.91
C VAL A 288 14.09 6.05 4.19
N GLN A 289 13.39 5.59 3.15
CA GLN A 289 12.30 4.61 3.32
C GLN A 289 12.86 3.28 3.83
N THR A 290 14.00 2.85 3.35
CA THR A 290 14.69 1.63 3.83
C THR A 290 15.06 1.76 5.31
N LYS A 291 15.60 2.91 5.73
CA LYS A 291 15.95 3.18 7.13
C LYS A 291 14.73 3.20 8.04
N THR A 292 13.68 3.88 7.64
CA THR A 292 12.45 3.98 8.44
C THR A 292 11.75 2.63 8.56
N GLN A 293 11.73 1.82 7.49
CA GLN A 293 11.20 0.45 7.51
C GLN A 293 12.02 -0.45 8.45
N TYR A 294 13.34 -0.34 8.42
CA TYR A 294 14.21 -1.09 9.33
C TYR A 294 13.94 -0.74 10.79
N LEU A 295 13.86 0.55 11.12
CA LEU A 295 13.56 1.00 12.48
C LEU A 295 12.17 0.58 12.95
N ASP A 296 11.16 0.66 12.10
CA ASP A 296 9.80 0.19 12.40
C ASP A 296 9.80 -1.33 12.68
N MET A 297 10.52 -2.10 11.85
CA MET A 297 10.67 -3.54 12.06
C MET A 297 11.41 -3.85 13.36
N LEU A 298 12.49 -3.14 13.67
CA LEU A 298 13.27 -3.30 14.90
C LEU A 298 12.38 -3.06 16.13
N VAL A 299 11.57 -2.02 16.14
CA VAL A 299 10.70 -1.68 17.28
C VAL A 299 9.52 -2.65 17.40
N ARG A 300 8.81 -2.94 16.30
CA ARG A 300 7.58 -3.75 16.34
C ARG A 300 7.79 -5.25 16.54
N ARG A 301 8.92 -5.79 16.06
CA ARG A 301 9.20 -7.24 16.14
C ARG A 301 10.02 -7.65 17.35
N SER A 302 10.55 -6.70 18.11
CA SER A 302 11.33 -6.98 19.30
C SER A 302 10.44 -7.14 20.53
N ASP A 303 10.91 -7.94 21.49
CA ASP A 303 10.25 -8.07 22.79
C ASP A 303 10.14 -6.71 23.50
N PRO A 304 8.99 -6.34 24.06
CA PRO A 304 8.82 -5.04 24.74
C PRO A 304 9.82 -4.79 25.87
N ARG A 305 10.25 -5.84 26.59
CA ARG A 305 11.25 -5.71 27.66
C ARG A 305 12.63 -5.41 27.08
N PHE A 306 12.97 -6.02 25.93
CA PHE A 306 14.19 -5.69 25.22
C PHE A 306 14.19 -4.23 24.80
N ILE A 307 13.10 -3.74 24.17
CA ILE A 307 12.96 -2.35 23.74
C ILE A 307 13.14 -1.38 24.93
N GLN A 308 12.56 -1.69 26.08
CA GLN A 308 12.75 -0.86 27.28
C GLN A 308 14.21 -0.80 27.74
N ASN A 309 14.92 -1.94 27.72
CA ASN A 309 16.31 -2.02 28.15
C ASN A 309 17.28 -1.27 27.22
N VAL A 310 16.96 -1.18 25.91
CA VAL A 310 17.80 -0.55 24.89
C VAL A 310 17.21 0.78 24.38
N LYS A 311 16.24 1.34 25.10
CA LYS A 311 15.56 2.58 24.70
C LYS A 311 16.52 3.73 24.37
N PRO A 312 17.58 4.02 25.18
CA PRO A 312 18.52 5.08 24.85
C PRO A 312 19.23 4.88 23.50
N GLN A 313 19.55 3.63 23.16
CA GLN A 313 20.21 3.32 21.88
C GLN A 313 19.24 3.52 20.71
N ILE A 314 17.98 3.11 20.86
CA ILE A 314 16.95 3.34 19.84
C ILE A 314 16.66 4.84 19.71
N ASP A 315 16.59 5.58 20.82
CA ASP A 315 16.47 7.05 20.82
C ASP A 315 17.55 7.67 19.92
N THR A 316 18.82 7.24 20.08
CA THR A 316 19.96 7.72 19.28
C THR A 316 19.80 7.41 17.79
N LEU A 317 19.23 6.25 17.43
CA LEU A 317 18.98 5.90 16.01
C LEU A 317 17.98 6.87 15.37
N TYR A 318 16.88 7.20 16.06
CA TYR A 318 15.90 8.17 15.56
C TYR A 318 16.42 9.61 15.55
N GLU A 319 17.24 9.99 16.53
CA GLU A 319 17.92 11.29 16.52
C GLU A 319 18.84 11.43 15.31
N ASN A 320 19.65 10.40 15.02
CA ASN A 320 20.54 10.41 13.86
C ASN A 320 19.78 10.34 12.54
N LEU A 321 18.65 9.61 12.48
CA LEU A 321 17.78 9.62 11.29
C LEU A 321 17.34 11.05 10.94
N VAL A 322 16.86 11.81 11.92
CA VAL A 322 16.41 13.19 11.71
C VAL A 322 17.58 14.15 11.50
N LEU A 323 18.75 13.89 12.11
CA LEU A 323 19.94 14.68 11.91
C LEU A 323 20.46 14.59 10.48
N VAL A 324 20.50 13.38 9.92
CA VAL A 324 20.96 13.11 8.54
C VAL A 324 19.90 13.54 7.51
N HIS A 325 18.64 13.36 7.83
CA HIS A 325 17.51 13.68 6.95
C HIS A 325 16.56 14.73 7.55
N PRO A 326 17.05 15.96 7.83
CA PRO A 326 16.31 16.94 8.63
C PRO A 326 15.08 17.55 7.96
N ALA A 327 14.96 17.36 6.65
CA ALA A 327 13.83 17.86 5.86
C ALA A 327 13.03 16.73 5.17
N ASP A 328 13.32 15.46 5.46
CA ASP A 328 12.60 14.34 4.83
C ASP A 328 11.30 14.02 5.59
N SER A 329 10.19 13.91 4.84
CA SER A 329 8.85 13.70 5.43
C SER A 329 8.72 12.32 6.09
N ALA A 330 9.33 11.27 5.53
CA ALA A 330 9.27 9.93 6.10
C ALA A 330 10.08 9.85 7.40
N ALA A 331 11.28 10.45 7.42
CA ALA A 331 12.11 10.54 8.61
C ALA A 331 11.41 11.31 9.74
N LEU A 332 10.86 12.48 9.43
CA LEU A 332 10.16 13.31 10.41
C LEU A 332 8.89 12.63 10.95
N THR A 333 8.15 11.93 10.08
CA THR A 333 6.95 11.16 10.51
C THR A 333 7.36 9.98 11.40
N ALA A 334 8.33 9.17 10.97
CA ALA A 334 8.79 8.00 11.73
C ALA A 334 9.31 8.39 13.12
N ALA A 335 10.14 9.43 13.18
CA ALA A 335 10.65 9.95 14.45
C ALA A 335 9.52 10.52 15.33
N GLY A 336 8.61 11.29 14.76
CA GLY A 336 7.47 11.86 15.51
C GLY A 336 6.59 10.79 16.14
N LEU A 337 6.26 9.74 15.39
CA LEU A 337 5.46 8.60 15.89
C LEU A 337 6.22 7.81 16.97
N TYR A 338 7.52 7.60 16.78
CA TYR A 338 8.37 6.95 17.79
C TYR A 338 8.43 7.77 19.08
N TRP A 339 8.69 9.09 19.00
CA TRP A 339 8.71 9.97 20.16
C TRP A 339 7.38 9.96 20.92
N TYR A 340 6.26 9.96 20.18
CA TYR A 340 4.94 9.83 20.79
C TYR A 340 4.78 8.51 21.54
N SER A 341 5.11 7.38 20.91
CA SER A 341 4.97 6.04 21.50
C SER A 341 5.85 5.81 22.73
N THR A 342 6.89 6.64 22.90
CA THR A 342 7.85 6.58 24.02
C THR A 342 7.68 7.71 25.04
N ASP A 343 6.53 8.42 24.97
CA ASP A 343 6.15 9.54 25.87
C ASP A 343 7.10 10.75 25.80
N ARG A 344 7.74 10.97 24.65
CA ARG A 344 8.57 12.14 24.35
C ARG A 344 7.76 13.18 23.56
N ILE A 345 6.70 13.69 24.17
CA ILE A 345 5.66 14.48 23.51
C ILE A 345 6.20 15.75 22.85
N ASP A 346 7.12 16.46 23.48
CA ASP A 346 7.68 17.69 22.91
C ASP A 346 8.47 17.40 21.62
N LYS A 347 9.29 16.34 21.61
CA LYS A 347 10.01 15.91 20.40
C LYS A 347 9.05 15.45 19.30
N ALA A 348 7.97 14.75 19.68
CA ALA A 348 6.93 14.34 18.73
C ALA A 348 6.25 15.56 18.09
N LYS A 349 5.83 16.53 18.90
CA LYS A 349 5.24 17.80 18.42
C LYS A 349 6.19 18.56 17.51
N GLU A 350 7.46 18.71 17.89
CA GLU A 350 8.49 19.38 17.09
C GLU A 350 8.64 18.72 15.72
N SER A 351 8.85 17.41 15.70
CA SER A 351 9.08 16.64 14.47
C SER A 351 7.89 16.70 13.52
N LEU A 352 6.68 16.41 14.01
CA LEU A 352 5.47 16.39 13.17
C LEU A 352 5.06 17.79 12.73
N ARG A 353 5.22 18.83 13.59
CA ARG A 353 4.97 20.20 13.19
C ARG A 353 5.95 20.67 12.12
N LYS A 354 7.23 20.33 12.23
CA LYS A 354 8.24 20.60 11.20
C LYS A 354 7.87 19.95 9.89
N ASN A 355 7.42 18.69 9.93
CA ASN A 355 6.97 17.96 8.73
C ASN A 355 5.80 18.68 8.06
N MET A 356 4.75 19.00 8.80
CA MET A 356 3.59 19.74 8.27
C MET A 356 3.98 21.10 7.67
N THR A 357 4.96 21.80 8.28
CA THR A 357 5.43 23.11 7.80
C THR A 357 6.23 22.99 6.50
N LEU A 358 7.07 21.96 6.37
CA LEU A 358 7.87 21.73 5.17
C LEU A 358 7.03 21.19 4.00
N TYR A 359 5.98 20.44 4.31
CA TYR A 359 5.12 19.77 3.33
C TYR A 359 3.64 20.18 3.51
N PRO A 360 3.30 21.46 3.34
CA PRO A 360 1.95 21.97 3.61
C PRO A 360 0.87 21.36 2.71
N GLU A 361 1.25 20.86 1.53
CA GLU A 361 0.34 20.18 0.58
C GLU A 361 0.26 18.65 0.84
N SER A 362 0.95 18.15 1.86
CA SER A 362 0.87 16.75 2.25
C SER A 362 -0.25 16.53 3.26
N LEU A 363 -1.30 15.83 2.82
CA LEU A 363 -2.40 15.40 3.69
C LEU A 363 -1.88 14.53 4.84
N GLY A 364 -0.93 13.62 4.56
CA GLY A 364 -0.34 12.72 5.55
C GLY A 364 0.45 13.46 6.64
N ALA A 365 1.29 14.43 6.25
CA ALA A 365 2.07 15.23 7.21
C ALA A 365 1.15 16.07 8.11
N THR A 366 0.13 16.71 7.53
CA THR A 366 -0.86 17.49 8.28
C THR A 366 -1.69 16.61 9.20
N GLY A 367 -2.18 15.47 8.70
CA GLY A 367 -2.98 14.50 9.46
C GLY A 367 -2.25 13.93 10.67
N ALA A 368 -0.97 13.59 10.52
CA ALA A 368 -0.16 13.07 11.62
C ALA A 368 -0.01 14.07 12.78
N TYR A 369 0.20 15.36 12.46
CA TYR A 369 0.27 16.40 13.49
C TYR A 369 -1.08 16.64 14.16
N VAL A 370 -2.16 16.74 13.40
CA VAL A 370 -3.53 16.90 13.92
C VAL A 370 -3.91 15.73 14.84
N GLN A 371 -3.61 14.50 14.43
CA GLN A 371 -3.86 13.31 15.24
C GLN A 371 -3.10 13.34 16.57
N LEU A 372 -1.83 13.75 16.56
CA LEU A 372 -1.05 13.90 17.79
C LEU A 372 -1.72 14.89 18.76
N LEU A 373 -2.16 16.06 18.26
CA LEU A 373 -2.84 17.06 19.08
C LEU A 373 -4.13 16.51 19.71
N GLY A 374 -4.90 15.73 18.97
CA GLY A 374 -6.11 15.06 19.46
C GLY A 374 -5.81 14.05 20.57
N LEU A 375 -4.78 13.23 20.40
CA LEU A 375 -4.32 12.27 21.41
C LEU A 375 -3.83 12.95 22.68
N GLN A 376 -3.23 14.14 22.56
CA GLN A 376 -2.78 14.96 23.67
C GLN A 376 -3.91 15.79 24.32
N LYS A 377 -5.11 15.76 23.75
CA LYS A 377 -6.25 16.59 24.17
C LYS A 377 -5.94 18.09 24.16
N ASP A 378 -5.03 18.50 23.27
CA ASP A 378 -4.68 19.93 23.06
C ASP A 378 -5.69 20.54 22.07
N TRP A 379 -6.92 20.75 22.58
CA TRP A 379 -8.08 21.07 21.74
C TRP A 379 -7.94 22.40 21.01
N ASP A 380 -7.30 23.42 21.60
CA ASP A 380 -7.09 24.72 20.98
C ASP A 380 -6.12 24.63 19.80
N ALA A 381 -5.01 23.94 19.98
CA ALA A 381 -4.04 23.70 18.93
C ALA A 381 -4.62 22.78 17.83
N LEU A 382 -5.43 21.79 18.21
CA LEU A 382 -6.13 20.89 17.28
C LEU A 382 -7.07 21.69 16.37
N ASP A 383 -7.94 22.52 16.94
CA ASP A 383 -8.92 23.30 16.18
C ASP A 383 -8.21 24.26 15.22
N ALA A 384 -7.17 24.96 15.67
CA ALA A 384 -6.38 25.86 14.82
C ALA A 384 -5.67 25.11 13.67
N ALA A 385 -5.12 23.93 13.96
CA ALA A 385 -4.48 23.09 12.94
C ALA A 385 -5.50 22.56 11.91
N CYS A 386 -6.67 22.11 12.37
CA CYS A 386 -7.76 21.65 11.49
C CYS A 386 -8.30 22.80 10.64
N ASP A 387 -8.49 24.00 11.18
CA ASP A 387 -8.95 25.15 10.40
C ASP A 387 -7.94 25.53 9.31
N SER A 388 -6.65 25.51 9.64
CA SER A 388 -5.59 25.75 8.65
C SER A 388 -5.55 24.62 7.59
N ALA A 389 -5.79 23.38 7.99
CA ALA A 389 -5.84 22.25 7.08
C ALA A 389 -7.03 22.34 6.11
N LEU A 390 -8.20 22.71 6.59
CA LEU A 390 -9.42 22.84 5.77
C LEU A 390 -9.34 23.94 4.71
N VAL A 391 -8.49 24.96 4.91
CA VAL A 391 -8.20 25.95 3.86
C VAL A 391 -7.49 25.31 2.67
N ARG A 392 -6.58 24.36 2.93
CA ARG A 392 -5.77 23.68 1.90
C ARG A 392 -6.48 22.45 1.34
N PHE A 393 -7.20 21.74 2.18
CA PHE A 393 -7.90 20.51 1.86
C PHE A 393 -9.41 20.64 2.11
N PRO A 394 -10.13 21.51 1.36
CA PRO A 394 -11.52 21.87 1.65
C PRO A 394 -12.52 20.71 1.48
N LYS A 395 -12.12 19.62 0.83
CA LYS A 395 -12.95 18.43 0.63
C LYS A 395 -12.60 17.28 1.58
N GLU A 396 -11.62 17.45 2.45
CA GLU A 396 -11.15 16.43 3.39
C GLU A 396 -11.96 16.50 4.68
N THR A 397 -12.90 15.58 4.87
CA THR A 397 -13.82 15.58 6.02
C THR A 397 -13.15 15.14 7.33
N SER A 398 -12.03 14.42 7.26
CA SER A 398 -11.33 13.91 8.45
C SER A 398 -10.92 15.03 9.44
N PHE A 399 -10.62 16.22 8.95
CA PHE A 399 -10.33 17.36 9.82
C PHE A 399 -11.58 17.91 10.53
N LEU A 400 -12.77 17.81 9.90
CA LEU A 400 -14.03 18.13 10.55
C LEU A 400 -14.40 17.08 11.60
N ASP A 401 -14.10 15.80 11.33
CA ASP A 401 -14.28 14.72 12.30
C ASP A 401 -13.37 14.92 13.52
N MET A 402 -12.11 15.34 13.32
CA MET A 402 -11.22 15.67 14.42
C MET A 402 -11.72 16.89 15.22
N LYS A 403 -12.29 17.90 14.58
CA LYS A 403 -12.98 19.01 15.28
C LYS A 403 -14.18 18.53 16.05
N ASN A 404 -14.94 17.54 15.54
CA ASN A 404 -16.05 16.95 16.29
C ASN A 404 -15.57 16.28 17.59
N VAL A 405 -14.38 15.64 17.58
CA VAL A 405 -13.78 15.10 18.82
C VAL A 405 -13.48 16.22 19.81
N SER A 406 -12.90 17.34 19.36
CA SER A 406 -12.67 18.52 20.20
C SER A 406 -13.98 19.08 20.78
N CYS A 407 -14.97 19.33 19.94
CA CYS A 407 -16.28 19.83 20.33
C CYS A 407 -16.98 18.90 21.34
N TYR A 408 -16.93 17.57 21.14
CA TYR A 408 -17.50 16.59 22.04
C TYR A 408 -16.90 16.69 23.45
N ASN A 409 -15.58 16.74 23.55
CA ASN A 409 -14.88 16.85 24.83
C ASN A 409 -15.16 18.17 25.56
N ARG A 410 -15.49 19.23 24.82
CA ARG A 410 -15.90 20.54 25.36
C ARG A 410 -17.39 20.69 25.57
N LYS A 411 -18.19 19.67 25.22
CA LYS A 411 -19.65 19.70 25.19
C LYS A 411 -20.23 20.79 24.29
N ASP A 412 -19.48 21.13 23.21
CA ASP A 412 -19.94 22.05 22.17
C ASP A 412 -20.80 21.29 21.13
N TRP A 413 -22.01 20.97 21.53
CA TRP A 413 -22.94 20.22 20.70
C TRP A 413 -23.34 20.96 19.41
N GLN A 414 -23.38 22.30 19.47
CA GLN A 414 -23.67 23.11 18.30
C GLN A 414 -22.52 23.05 17.29
N GLY A 415 -21.29 23.08 17.74
CA GLY A 415 -20.10 22.93 16.90
C GLY A 415 -20.11 21.60 16.12
N ILE A 416 -20.51 20.48 16.78
CA ILE A 416 -20.64 19.18 16.11
C ILE A 416 -21.72 19.23 15.03
N ILE A 417 -22.88 19.86 15.32
CA ILE A 417 -23.95 20.01 14.32
C ILE A 417 -23.44 20.76 13.10
N ASP A 418 -22.72 21.86 13.28
CA ASP A 418 -22.25 22.71 12.20
C ASP A 418 -21.14 22.04 11.38
N ASN A 419 -20.22 21.31 12.02
CA ASN A 419 -19.21 20.50 11.34
C ASN A 419 -19.86 19.37 10.51
N ASN A 420 -20.83 18.63 11.08
CA ASN A 420 -21.51 17.55 10.36
C ASN A 420 -22.35 18.08 9.18
N LYS A 421 -22.94 19.27 9.24
CA LYS A 421 -23.57 19.91 8.08
C LYS A 421 -22.56 20.14 6.94
N LYS A 422 -21.35 20.63 7.27
CA LYS A 422 -20.28 20.79 6.28
C LYS A 422 -19.83 19.46 5.69
N ILE A 423 -19.73 18.40 6.52
CA ILE A 423 -19.43 17.04 6.05
C ILE A 423 -20.47 16.57 5.04
N ILE A 424 -21.75 16.80 5.31
CA ILE A 424 -22.85 16.43 4.40
C ILE A 424 -22.77 17.22 3.07
N GLU A 425 -22.44 18.52 3.12
CA GLU A 425 -22.23 19.33 1.93
C GLU A 425 -21.07 18.80 1.07
N ILE A 426 -19.96 18.43 1.71
CA ILE A 426 -18.77 17.88 1.03
C ILE A 426 -19.11 16.50 0.42
N ALA A 427 -19.91 15.68 1.11
CA ALA A 427 -20.26 14.33 0.69
C ALA A 427 -21.13 14.27 -0.58
N GLN A 428 -21.77 15.38 -0.97
CA GLN A 428 -22.54 15.51 -2.23
C GLN A 428 -23.53 14.36 -2.49
N GLY A 429 -24.16 13.86 -1.43
CA GLY A 429 -25.15 12.76 -1.52
C GLY A 429 -24.58 11.35 -1.31
N ASP A 430 -23.30 11.20 -1.02
CA ASP A 430 -22.76 9.92 -0.56
C ASP A 430 -23.43 9.52 0.75
N THR A 431 -24.26 8.49 0.68
CA THR A 431 -25.03 8.00 1.82
C THR A 431 -24.18 7.35 2.89
N SER A 432 -23.01 6.83 2.54
CA SER A 432 -22.08 6.23 3.51
C SER A 432 -21.52 7.26 4.50
N VAL A 433 -21.40 8.51 4.08
CA VAL A 433 -20.95 9.66 4.89
C VAL A 433 -22.15 10.43 5.46
N THR A 434 -23.17 10.65 4.63
CA THR A 434 -24.33 11.49 5.01
C THR A 434 -25.15 10.88 6.15
N ILE A 435 -25.35 9.55 6.15
CA ILE A 435 -26.19 8.88 7.16
C ILE A 435 -25.57 8.98 8.58
N PRO A 436 -24.30 8.63 8.81
CA PRO A 436 -23.66 8.81 10.11
C PRO A 436 -23.65 10.27 10.57
N ALA A 437 -23.35 11.21 9.67
CA ALA A 437 -23.34 12.64 10.00
C ALA A 437 -24.72 13.15 10.42
N LEU A 438 -25.78 12.79 9.70
CA LEU A 438 -27.15 13.10 10.10
C LEU A 438 -27.52 12.46 11.45
N SER A 439 -27.13 11.19 11.67
CA SER A 439 -27.41 10.51 12.95
C SER A 439 -26.76 11.28 14.12
N SER A 440 -25.51 11.67 13.97
CA SER A 440 -24.78 12.50 14.94
C SER A 440 -25.47 13.84 15.19
N ILE A 441 -25.97 14.51 14.14
CA ILE A 441 -26.75 15.75 14.29
C ILE A 441 -28.01 15.50 15.13
N GLY A 442 -28.68 14.36 14.95
CA GLY A 442 -29.84 13.96 15.73
C GLY A 442 -29.50 13.80 17.23
N ASP A 443 -28.38 13.14 17.51
CA ASP A 443 -27.88 12.94 18.87
C ASP A 443 -27.56 14.30 19.54
N MET A 444 -26.89 15.20 18.83
CA MET A 444 -26.53 16.52 19.36
C MET A 444 -27.75 17.43 19.60
N TYR A 445 -28.79 17.34 18.76
CA TYR A 445 -30.04 18.04 19.04
C TYR A 445 -30.72 17.52 20.31
N HIS A 446 -30.60 16.23 20.58
CA HIS A 446 -31.10 15.67 21.85
C HIS A 446 -30.35 16.23 23.04
N GLU A 447 -28.99 16.23 22.99
CA GLU A 447 -28.12 16.80 24.03
C GLU A 447 -28.42 18.29 24.31
N LEU A 448 -28.81 19.04 23.29
CA LEU A 448 -29.27 20.43 23.40
C LEU A 448 -30.71 20.56 23.93
N GLY A 449 -31.41 19.45 24.23
CA GLY A 449 -32.81 19.45 24.66
C GLY A 449 -33.79 19.75 23.52
N ASN A 450 -33.33 19.80 22.27
CA ASN A 450 -34.19 20.08 21.11
C ASN A 450 -34.72 18.81 20.48
N GLU A 451 -35.57 18.09 21.23
CA GLU A 451 -36.12 16.80 20.81
C GLU A 451 -36.89 16.85 19.48
N LYS A 452 -37.54 17.97 19.18
CA LYS A 452 -38.32 18.11 17.93
C LYS A 452 -37.40 18.00 16.71
N GLU A 453 -36.28 18.69 16.69
CA GLU A 453 -35.30 18.61 15.60
C GLU A 453 -34.56 17.26 15.62
N ALA A 454 -34.25 16.71 16.79
CA ALA A 454 -33.65 15.36 16.89
C ALA A 454 -34.53 14.31 16.19
N PHE A 455 -35.82 14.26 16.51
CA PHE A 455 -36.74 13.29 15.91
C PHE A 455 -36.99 13.53 14.42
N LYS A 456 -36.93 14.78 13.96
CA LYS A 456 -37.01 15.11 12.55
C LYS A 456 -35.81 14.57 11.79
N VAL A 457 -34.58 14.75 12.33
CA VAL A 457 -33.35 14.26 11.73
C VAL A 457 -33.29 12.74 11.72
N TYR A 458 -33.65 12.05 12.82
CA TYR A 458 -33.74 10.57 12.80
C TYR A 458 -34.74 10.06 11.78
N THR A 459 -35.90 10.76 11.63
CA THR A 459 -36.87 10.40 10.59
C THR A 459 -36.26 10.56 9.18
N GLN A 460 -35.41 11.56 8.97
CA GLN A 460 -34.68 11.76 7.71
C GLN A 460 -33.69 10.63 7.47
N VAL A 461 -32.89 10.27 8.48
CA VAL A 461 -31.94 9.13 8.40
C VAL A 461 -32.68 7.85 8.00
N LEU A 462 -33.78 7.54 8.69
CA LEU A 462 -34.56 6.32 8.47
C LEU A 462 -35.39 6.32 7.16
N LYS A 463 -35.56 7.47 6.50
CA LYS A 463 -36.04 7.53 5.12
C LYS A 463 -34.96 7.12 4.11
N ILE A 464 -33.70 7.46 4.37
CA ILE A 464 -32.56 7.10 3.51
C ILE A 464 -32.20 5.63 3.72
N ASN A 465 -32.06 5.22 4.99
CA ASN A 465 -31.77 3.84 5.37
C ASN A 465 -32.72 3.41 6.52
N PRO A 466 -33.82 2.69 6.21
CA PRO A 466 -34.79 2.25 7.21
C PRO A 466 -34.27 1.29 8.28
N ASP A 467 -33.12 0.67 8.03
CA ASP A 467 -32.50 -0.32 8.91
C ASP A 467 -31.14 0.15 9.49
N TYR A 468 -30.92 1.47 9.53
CA TYR A 468 -29.72 2.03 10.17
C TYR A 468 -29.83 1.91 11.69
N ALA A 469 -29.18 0.89 12.24
CA ALA A 469 -29.33 0.47 13.63
C ALA A 469 -29.02 1.58 14.67
N PRO A 470 -27.95 2.41 14.54
CA PRO A 470 -27.71 3.48 15.50
C PRO A 470 -28.86 4.47 15.61
N ALA A 471 -29.41 4.95 14.49
CA ALA A 471 -30.56 5.88 14.53
C ALA A 471 -31.86 5.21 15.04
N LEU A 472 -32.09 3.93 14.70
CA LEU A 472 -33.23 3.17 15.24
C LEU A 472 -33.13 3.06 16.76
N ASN A 473 -31.93 2.73 17.28
CA ASN A 473 -31.69 2.60 18.71
C ASN A 473 -31.87 3.92 19.45
N ASN A 474 -31.16 4.99 19.02
CA ASN A 474 -31.19 6.26 19.71
C ASN A 474 -32.58 6.91 19.66
N TYR A 475 -33.25 6.86 18.51
CA TYR A 475 -34.61 7.34 18.39
C TYR A 475 -35.58 6.56 19.31
N ALA A 476 -35.46 5.23 19.35
CA ALA A 476 -36.27 4.39 20.24
C ALA A 476 -36.02 4.71 21.72
N TYR A 477 -34.75 4.85 22.10
CA TYR A 477 -34.33 5.19 23.47
C TYR A 477 -34.91 6.54 23.92
N TYR A 478 -34.75 7.58 23.09
CA TYR A 478 -35.28 8.93 23.43
C TYR A 478 -36.82 8.99 23.45
N LEU A 479 -37.49 8.20 22.63
CA LEU A 479 -38.96 8.03 22.77
C LEU A 479 -39.31 7.34 24.09
N ALA A 480 -38.51 6.39 24.53
CA ALA A 480 -38.72 5.66 25.77
C ALA A 480 -38.50 6.56 27.00
N LEU A 481 -37.44 7.35 27.03
CA LEU A 481 -37.17 8.33 28.08
C LEU A 481 -38.33 9.32 28.26
N LYS A 482 -38.96 9.69 27.14
CA LYS A 482 -40.13 10.57 27.18
C LYS A 482 -41.45 9.86 27.58
N GLY A 483 -41.42 8.54 27.72
CA GLY A 483 -42.64 7.74 27.93
C GLY A 483 -43.65 7.81 26.79
N SER A 484 -43.23 8.21 25.57
CA SER A 484 -44.08 8.45 24.43
C SER A 484 -43.88 7.41 23.33
N LYS A 485 -44.99 7.00 22.68
CA LYS A 485 -44.96 6.09 21.52
C LYS A 485 -44.18 4.79 21.78
N LEU A 486 -44.26 4.25 23.02
CA LEU A 486 -43.49 3.08 23.46
C LEU A 486 -43.62 1.86 22.52
N LYS A 487 -44.81 1.63 21.93
CA LYS A 487 -45.01 0.56 20.94
C LYS A 487 -44.14 0.77 19.67
N LYS A 488 -44.04 2.04 19.21
CA LYS A 488 -43.16 2.38 18.07
C LYS A 488 -41.71 2.19 18.47
N ALA A 489 -41.28 2.68 19.64
CA ALA A 489 -39.94 2.51 20.16
C ALA A 489 -39.54 1.03 20.27
N CYS A 490 -40.45 0.19 20.80
CA CYS A 490 -40.24 -1.26 20.88
C CYS A 490 -40.02 -1.91 19.51
N ALA A 491 -40.86 -1.55 18.52
CA ALA A 491 -40.68 -2.09 17.16
C ALA A 491 -39.34 -1.65 16.49
N MET A 492 -38.91 -0.42 16.75
CA MET A 492 -37.62 0.08 16.24
C MET A 492 -36.42 -0.61 16.92
N SER A 493 -36.42 -0.69 18.25
CA SER A 493 -35.37 -1.31 19.02
C SER A 493 -35.31 -2.83 18.78
N LYS A 494 -36.43 -3.49 18.51
CA LYS A 494 -36.45 -4.90 18.13
C LYS A 494 -35.66 -5.15 16.84
N LYS A 495 -35.77 -4.29 15.83
CA LYS A 495 -35.00 -4.38 14.60
C LYS A 495 -33.48 -4.31 14.84
N THR A 496 -33.03 -3.53 15.84
CA THR A 496 -31.59 -3.42 16.13
C THR A 496 -31.00 -4.71 16.67
N ILE A 497 -31.74 -5.40 17.58
CA ILE A 497 -31.27 -6.69 18.10
C ILE A 497 -31.47 -7.85 17.12
N GLU A 498 -32.39 -7.75 16.17
CA GLU A 498 -32.51 -8.72 15.06
C GLU A 498 -31.29 -8.64 14.14
N LYS A 499 -30.68 -7.46 13.99
CA LYS A 499 -29.51 -7.22 13.15
C LYS A 499 -28.19 -7.49 13.89
N GLU A 500 -28.11 -7.06 15.14
CA GLU A 500 -26.95 -7.22 16.01
C GLU A 500 -27.39 -7.80 17.36
N PRO A 501 -27.60 -9.13 17.42
CA PRO A 501 -28.25 -9.78 18.58
C PRO A 501 -27.42 -9.71 19.88
N ASP A 502 -26.12 -9.55 19.76
CA ASP A 502 -25.18 -9.53 20.90
C ASP A 502 -24.69 -8.11 21.26
N ASN A 503 -25.26 -7.07 20.63
CA ASN A 503 -24.87 -5.69 20.93
C ASN A 503 -25.45 -5.25 22.29
N PRO A 504 -24.61 -5.01 23.32
CA PRO A 504 -25.08 -4.74 24.68
C PRO A 504 -25.92 -3.45 24.79
N THR A 505 -25.60 -2.43 24.00
CA THR A 505 -26.34 -1.16 23.98
C THR A 505 -27.75 -1.33 23.41
N TYR A 506 -27.88 -2.14 22.34
CA TYR A 506 -29.18 -2.40 21.73
C TYR A 506 -30.05 -3.30 22.60
N LEU A 507 -29.44 -4.28 23.26
CA LEU A 507 -30.10 -5.14 24.23
C LEU A 507 -30.60 -4.36 25.46
N ASP A 508 -29.79 -3.42 25.97
CA ASP A 508 -30.18 -2.51 27.05
C ASP A 508 -31.39 -1.66 26.66
N THR A 509 -31.32 -0.96 25.54
CA THR A 509 -32.42 -0.12 25.04
C THR A 509 -33.69 -0.92 24.86
N TYR A 510 -33.61 -2.12 24.27
CA TYR A 510 -34.76 -2.98 24.06
C TYR A 510 -35.34 -3.50 25.39
N GLY A 511 -34.49 -3.92 26.31
CA GLY A 511 -34.83 -4.34 27.65
C GLY A 511 -35.52 -3.22 28.43
N TRP A 512 -35.00 -2.01 28.40
CA TRP A 512 -35.58 -0.84 29.04
C TRP A 512 -36.98 -0.51 28.48
N ILE A 513 -37.14 -0.53 27.16
CA ILE A 513 -38.46 -0.30 26.53
C ILE A 513 -39.47 -1.39 26.90
N LEU A 514 -39.03 -2.65 26.99
CA LEU A 514 -39.91 -3.74 27.45
C LEU A 514 -40.35 -3.52 28.89
N HIS A 515 -39.48 -3.09 29.79
CA HIS A 515 -39.82 -2.72 31.15
C HIS A 515 -40.90 -1.61 31.20
N LEU A 516 -40.71 -0.53 30.45
CA LEU A 516 -41.65 0.58 30.36
C LEU A 516 -43.03 0.15 29.79
N LEU A 517 -43.05 -0.96 29.09
CA LEU A 517 -44.31 -1.60 28.60
C LEU A 517 -44.91 -2.62 29.59
N GLY A 518 -44.32 -2.79 30.79
CA GLY A 518 -44.73 -3.76 31.79
C GLY A 518 -44.40 -5.22 31.46
N ARG A 519 -43.39 -5.44 30.56
CA ARG A 519 -42.95 -6.76 30.10
C ARG A 519 -41.65 -7.18 30.79
N ASP A 520 -41.65 -7.16 32.12
CA ASP A 520 -40.43 -7.26 32.93
C ASP A 520 -39.69 -8.60 32.79
N GLN A 521 -40.36 -9.73 32.58
CA GLN A 521 -39.72 -11.01 32.36
C GLN A 521 -38.93 -11.06 31.04
N GLU A 522 -39.49 -10.43 30.00
CA GLU A 522 -38.82 -10.33 28.73
C GLU A 522 -37.65 -9.33 28.81
N ALA A 523 -37.85 -8.21 29.52
CA ALA A 523 -36.78 -7.23 29.81
C ALA A 523 -35.61 -7.90 30.53
N LYS A 524 -35.85 -8.68 31.57
CA LYS A 524 -34.84 -9.43 32.31
C LYS A 524 -34.01 -10.34 31.40
N THR A 525 -34.66 -10.99 30.42
CA THR A 525 -33.97 -11.85 29.46
C THR A 525 -32.98 -11.05 28.62
N GLN A 526 -33.37 -9.86 28.16
CA GLN A 526 -32.49 -8.98 27.37
C GLN A 526 -31.31 -8.45 28.21
N PHE A 527 -31.58 -7.99 29.42
CA PHE A 527 -30.52 -7.52 30.32
C PHE A 527 -29.53 -8.62 30.70
N LYS A 528 -30.05 -9.84 30.98
CA LYS A 528 -29.18 -11.00 31.24
C LYS A 528 -28.25 -11.27 30.05
N HIS A 529 -28.77 -11.16 28.84
CA HIS A 529 -27.97 -11.29 27.62
C HIS A 529 -26.96 -10.14 27.48
N ALA A 530 -27.41 -8.90 27.65
CA ALA A 530 -26.53 -7.72 27.61
C ALA A 530 -25.35 -7.84 28.60
N MET A 531 -25.58 -8.35 29.81
CA MET A 531 -24.54 -8.55 30.83
C MET A 531 -23.46 -9.57 30.42
N LEU A 532 -23.78 -10.51 29.53
CA LEU A 532 -22.78 -11.47 28.98
C LEU A 532 -21.87 -10.82 27.95
N TYR A 533 -22.36 -9.78 27.25
CA TYR A 533 -21.69 -9.15 26.13
C TYR A 533 -21.12 -7.74 26.43
N GLY A 534 -20.95 -7.41 27.70
CA GLY A 534 -20.20 -6.21 28.10
C GLY A 534 -21.04 -5.09 28.74
N ALA A 535 -22.37 -5.22 28.84
CA ALA A 535 -23.20 -4.19 29.51
C ALA A 535 -22.84 -3.98 30.99
N LYS A 536 -22.06 -4.85 31.60
CA LYS A 536 -21.51 -4.65 32.96
C LYS A 536 -20.57 -3.45 33.09
N GLU A 537 -20.04 -2.97 31.96
CA GLU A 537 -19.18 -1.80 31.92
C GLU A 537 -19.97 -0.48 31.93
N SER A 538 -21.27 -0.50 31.61
CA SER A 538 -22.16 0.66 31.57
C SER A 538 -22.93 0.82 32.86
N VAL A 539 -22.75 1.97 33.51
CA VAL A 539 -23.50 2.35 34.73
C VAL A 539 -25.01 2.36 34.44
N THR A 540 -25.43 2.95 33.34
CA THR A 540 -26.84 3.03 32.93
C THR A 540 -27.47 1.66 32.78
N SER A 541 -26.78 0.72 32.12
CA SER A 541 -27.29 -0.64 31.93
C SER A 541 -27.40 -1.43 33.23
N LEU A 542 -26.47 -1.23 34.17
CA LEU A 542 -26.54 -1.83 35.50
C LEU A 542 -27.74 -1.28 36.29
N GLU A 543 -28.01 0.03 36.23
CA GLU A 543 -29.13 0.67 36.89
C GLU A 543 -30.47 0.23 36.27
N HIS A 544 -30.59 0.21 34.94
CA HIS A 544 -31.78 -0.30 34.25
C HIS A 544 -32.09 -1.74 34.66
N TYR A 545 -31.06 -2.60 34.67
CA TYR A 545 -31.28 -4.00 35.07
C TYR A 545 -31.71 -4.14 36.52
N ALA A 546 -31.11 -3.35 37.45
CA ALA A 546 -31.54 -3.34 38.84
C ALA A 546 -33.02 -2.95 38.99
N VAL A 547 -33.50 -1.93 38.27
CA VAL A 547 -34.91 -1.53 38.26
C VAL A 547 -35.82 -2.66 37.79
N VAL A 548 -35.44 -3.36 36.72
CA VAL A 548 -36.24 -4.51 36.21
C VAL A 548 -36.30 -5.65 37.23
N LEU A 549 -35.19 -5.94 37.92
CA LEU A 549 -35.15 -6.97 38.97
C LEU A 549 -36.01 -6.61 40.17
N GLU A 550 -36.03 -5.33 40.59
CA GLU A 550 -36.91 -4.82 41.64
C GLU A 550 -38.39 -4.98 41.25
N ALA A 551 -38.75 -4.64 40.01
CA ALA A 551 -40.12 -4.83 39.52
C ALA A 551 -40.55 -6.30 39.54
N LEU A 552 -39.61 -7.23 39.42
CA LEU A 552 -39.87 -8.67 39.52
C LEU A 552 -39.77 -9.23 40.95
N GLY A 553 -39.48 -8.39 41.97
CA GLY A 553 -39.31 -8.81 43.35
C GLY A 553 -37.98 -9.46 43.68
N GLU A 554 -37.01 -9.43 42.76
CA GLU A 554 -35.67 -10.01 42.91
C GLU A 554 -34.70 -9.01 43.58
N THR A 555 -35.09 -8.54 44.77
CA THR A 555 -34.46 -7.42 45.46
C THR A 555 -33.00 -7.65 45.84
N ASP A 556 -32.59 -8.87 46.17
CA ASP A 556 -31.19 -9.17 46.52
C ASP A 556 -30.29 -9.07 45.31
N LEU A 557 -30.72 -9.58 44.17
CA LEU A 557 -29.97 -9.46 42.94
C LEU A 557 -29.93 -8.00 42.42
N ALA A 558 -31.03 -7.27 42.58
CA ALA A 558 -31.08 -5.84 42.25
C ALA A 558 -30.04 -5.03 43.04
N LYS A 559 -29.89 -5.30 44.34
CA LYS A 559 -28.87 -4.67 45.18
C LYS A 559 -27.46 -4.92 44.65
N VAL A 560 -27.18 -6.14 44.20
CA VAL A 560 -25.84 -6.47 43.60
C VAL A 560 -25.56 -5.55 42.40
N TYR A 561 -26.52 -5.39 41.48
CA TYR A 561 -26.32 -4.56 40.30
C TYR A 561 -26.25 -3.07 40.63
N ARG A 562 -27.01 -2.58 41.64
CA ARG A 562 -26.86 -1.20 42.13
C ARG A 562 -25.47 -0.94 42.73
N THR A 563 -24.98 -1.86 43.57
CA THR A 563 -23.62 -1.74 44.13
C THR A 563 -22.56 -1.74 43.03
N LEU A 564 -22.72 -2.57 42.00
CA LEU A 564 -21.82 -2.55 40.84
C LEU A 564 -21.88 -1.20 40.11
N ALA A 565 -23.07 -0.62 39.90
CA ALA A 565 -23.20 0.70 39.30
C ALA A 565 -22.53 1.80 40.13
N GLU A 566 -22.75 1.77 41.48
CA GLU A 566 -22.10 2.72 42.41
C GLU A 566 -20.58 2.62 42.39
N ASN A 567 -20.03 1.41 42.39
CA ASN A 567 -18.60 1.18 42.28
C ASN A 567 -18.02 1.74 40.96
N ARG A 568 -18.70 1.52 39.85
CA ARG A 568 -18.31 2.07 38.54
C ARG A 568 -18.32 3.61 38.52
N LYS A 569 -19.35 4.23 39.10
CA LYS A 569 -19.40 5.68 39.25
C LYS A 569 -18.22 6.23 40.09
N ALA A 570 -17.87 5.53 41.18
CA ALA A 570 -16.75 5.89 42.02
C ALA A 570 -15.38 5.77 41.32
N GLU A 571 -15.28 4.85 40.32
CA GLU A 571 -14.09 4.71 39.47
C GLU A 571 -14.02 5.75 38.33
N GLY A 572 -15.00 6.67 38.23
CA GLY A 572 -15.08 7.66 37.15
C GLY A 572 -15.35 7.07 35.76
N LYS A 573 -15.94 5.88 35.72
CA LYS A 573 -16.36 5.19 34.49
C LYS A 573 -17.86 5.40 34.33
N GLU A 574 -18.27 6.34 33.48
CA GLU A 574 -19.67 6.56 33.09
C GLU A 574 -20.09 5.67 31.93
#